data_5a34cbf16806fb267a217c93614e32ee
#
_entry.id   5a34cbf16806fb267a217c93614e32ee
#
_cell.length_a   1.000
_cell.length_b   1.000
_cell.length_c   1.000
_cell.angle_alpha   90.00
_cell.angle_beta   90.00
_cell.angle_gamma   90.00
#
_symmetry.space_group_name_H-M   'P 1'
#
loop_
_entity.id
_entity.type
_entity.pdbx_description
1 polymer ?
#
loop_
_entity_poly.entity_id
_entity_poly.type
_entity_poly.pdbx_seq_one_letter_code
_entity_poly.pdbx_strand_id
1 'polypeptide(L)'
;MKREYPESPLVGVGAVIVARNHGLPQHGLDQPDEPRVLLIRRGTAPLLGEWSLPGGVLECGETLREAVAREAFEETGLVVEPTEMLGVYERVIRGNDKGNDKNDKRVRYHYVLIDFLCHPAGGDLKAGSDAADVRWFTRPELPALKLAYDANDVVLKGLNRTQI
;
A
#
# COMPACT_ATOMS: atom_id res chain seq x y z
N MET A 1 12.26 -13.85 8.50
CA MET A 1 11.51 -14.59 7.46
C MET A 1 12.16 -14.35 6.10
N LYS A 2 12.37 -15.39 5.32
CA LYS A 2 13.02 -15.28 4.00
C LYS A 2 11.97 -14.84 2.96
N ARG A 3 12.08 -13.60 2.45
CA ARG A 3 11.13 -13.06 1.48
C ARG A 3 11.39 -13.54 0.06
N GLU A 4 12.66 -13.71 -0.33
CA GLU A 4 13.06 -14.24 -1.64
C GLU A 4 13.20 -15.75 -1.60
N TYR A 5 12.70 -16.40 -2.65
CA TYR A 5 12.64 -17.87 -2.77
C TYR A 5 12.02 -18.51 -1.53
N PRO A 6 10.78 -18.11 -1.21
CA PRO A 6 10.09 -18.58 0.00
C PRO A 6 9.69 -20.06 -0.14
N GLU A 7 9.63 -20.77 1.00
CA GLU A 7 9.15 -22.16 1.06
C GLU A 7 7.62 -22.25 1.00
N SER A 8 6.94 -21.18 1.35
CA SER A 8 5.49 -21.03 1.33
C SER A 8 5.08 -19.61 0.97
N PRO A 9 3.86 -19.36 0.49
CA PRO A 9 3.36 -18.00 0.26
C PRO A 9 3.43 -17.17 1.53
N LEU A 10 3.77 -15.89 1.38
CA LEU A 10 3.76 -14.91 2.47
C LEU A 10 2.42 -14.17 2.44
N VAL A 11 1.79 -14.05 3.60
CA VAL A 11 0.60 -13.21 3.76
C VAL A 11 1.06 -11.78 4.00
N GLY A 12 0.59 -10.88 3.16
CA GLY A 12 0.81 -9.44 3.29
C GLY A 12 -0.50 -8.70 3.44
N VAL A 13 -0.43 -7.50 3.97
CA VAL A 13 -1.56 -6.59 4.11
C VAL A 13 -1.25 -5.25 3.46
N GLY A 14 -2.28 -4.59 2.92
CA GLY A 14 -2.18 -3.25 2.36
C GLY A 14 -3.27 -2.34 2.90
N ALA A 15 -2.92 -1.07 3.10
CA ALA A 15 -3.81 -0.02 3.57
C ALA A 15 -4.17 0.93 2.42
N VAL A 16 -5.41 0.88 1.95
CA VAL A 16 -5.98 1.91 1.08
C VAL A 16 -6.50 3.03 1.97
N ILE A 17 -5.60 3.93 2.36
CA ILE A 17 -5.92 5.05 3.27
C ILE A 17 -6.54 6.16 2.45
N VAL A 18 -7.82 6.46 2.70
CA VAL A 18 -8.56 7.50 1.99
C VAL A 18 -9.05 8.56 2.95
N ALA A 19 -8.87 9.82 2.56
CA ALA A 19 -9.38 10.97 3.29
C ALA A 19 -9.95 12.03 2.34
N ARG A 20 -10.85 12.89 2.85
CA ARG A 20 -11.28 14.13 2.20
C ARG A 20 -10.49 15.32 2.74
N ASN A 21 -10.46 16.41 1.98
CA ASN A 21 -9.69 17.60 2.34
C ASN A 21 -10.00 18.15 3.75
N HIS A 22 -11.24 18.05 4.23
CA HIS A 22 -11.62 18.53 5.57
C HIS A 22 -10.91 17.82 6.73
N GLY A 23 -10.30 16.66 6.49
CA GLY A 23 -9.53 15.88 7.49
C GLY A 23 -8.01 16.06 7.40
N LEU A 24 -7.51 16.89 6.47
CA LEU A 24 -6.07 17.01 6.21
C LEU A 24 -5.53 18.38 6.63
N PRO A 25 -4.52 18.46 7.52
CA PRO A 25 -4.05 19.72 8.10
C PRO A 25 -3.33 20.68 7.13
N GLN A 26 -3.13 20.33 5.87
CA GLN A 26 -2.25 21.07 4.95
C GLN A 26 -2.93 21.59 3.67
N HIS A 27 -4.24 21.57 3.56
CA HIS A 27 -4.91 22.07 2.35
C HIS A 27 -5.62 23.41 2.61
N GLY A 28 -5.23 24.43 1.82
CA GLY A 28 -5.92 25.71 1.79
C GLY A 28 -7.40 25.54 1.42
N LEU A 29 -8.23 26.48 1.88
CA LEU A 29 -9.70 26.48 1.76
C LEU A 29 -10.25 26.49 0.31
N ASP A 30 -9.36 26.61 -0.70
CA ASP A 30 -9.74 26.79 -2.11
C ASP A 30 -9.67 25.50 -2.96
N GLN A 31 -9.41 24.34 -2.36
CA GLN A 31 -9.35 23.08 -3.12
C GLN A 31 -10.66 22.30 -3.01
N PRO A 32 -11.11 21.66 -4.13
CA PRO A 32 -12.31 20.83 -4.10
C PRO A 32 -12.24 19.75 -3.02
N ASP A 33 -13.34 19.49 -2.34
CA ASP A 33 -13.47 18.40 -1.38
C ASP A 33 -13.60 17.06 -2.10
N GLU A 34 -12.49 16.59 -2.66
CA GLU A 34 -12.43 15.30 -3.35
C GLU A 34 -11.66 14.25 -2.52
N PRO A 35 -12.06 12.98 -2.63
CA PRO A 35 -11.34 11.90 -1.97
C PRO A 35 -9.92 11.78 -2.49
N ARG A 36 -8.96 11.58 -1.59
CA ARG A 36 -7.55 11.35 -1.88
C ARG A 36 -7.09 10.04 -1.26
N VAL A 37 -6.20 9.36 -1.93
CA VAL A 37 -5.54 8.16 -1.41
C VAL A 37 -4.09 8.48 -1.02
N LEU A 38 -3.65 7.95 0.10
CA LEU A 38 -2.27 8.05 0.53
C LEU A 38 -1.46 6.90 -0.07
N LEU A 39 -0.36 7.25 -0.73
CA LEU A 39 0.60 6.30 -1.25
C LEU A 39 1.99 6.59 -0.68
N ILE A 40 2.81 5.57 -0.59
CA ILE A 40 4.24 5.66 -0.28
C ILE A 40 5.05 5.42 -1.55
N ARG A 41 6.21 6.06 -1.66
CA ARG A 41 7.20 5.72 -2.67
C ARG A 41 8.22 4.77 -2.05
N ARG A 42 8.37 3.59 -2.63
CA ARG A 42 9.24 2.54 -2.09
C ARG A 42 10.69 2.99 -2.06
N GLY A 43 11.31 2.90 -0.88
CA GLY A 43 12.72 3.21 -0.65
C GLY A 43 13.66 2.02 -0.88
N THR A 44 13.12 0.81 -1.04
CA THR A 44 13.89 -0.44 -1.14
C THR A 44 13.38 -1.35 -2.27
N ALA A 45 14.22 -2.31 -2.67
CA ALA A 45 13.83 -3.38 -3.59
C ALA A 45 12.87 -4.38 -2.91
N PRO A 46 12.01 -5.10 -3.66
CA PRO A 46 11.73 -4.92 -5.09
C PRO A 46 10.92 -3.65 -5.35
N LEU A 47 10.91 -3.19 -6.63
CA LEU A 47 10.12 -2.05 -7.09
C LEU A 47 10.54 -0.72 -6.45
N LEU A 48 11.85 -0.53 -6.22
CA LEU A 48 12.43 0.73 -5.75
C LEU A 48 11.94 1.93 -6.59
N GLY A 49 11.46 2.96 -5.93
CA GLY A 49 10.98 4.21 -6.54
C GLY A 49 9.55 4.16 -7.07
N GLU A 50 8.90 3.00 -7.12
CA GLU A 50 7.48 2.91 -7.48
C GLU A 50 6.58 3.33 -6.31
N TRP A 51 5.41 3.87 -6.65
CA TRP A 51 4.38 4.17 -5.65
C TRP A 51 3.61 2.89 -5.28
N SER A 52 3.27 2.74 -4.01
CA SER A 52 2.51 1.59 -3.52
C SER A 52 1.59 1.99 -2.37
N LEU A 53 0.67 1.08 -2.05
CA LEU A 53 -0.05 1.16 -0.78
C LEU A 53 0.93 1.00 0.38
N PRO A 54 0.73 1.70 1.51
CA PRO A 54 1.36 1.32 2.77
C PRO A 54 0.99 -0.11 3.12
N GLY A 55 1.97 -0.90 3.57
CA GLY A 55 1.70 -2.30 3.89
C GLY A 55 2.95 -3.17 3.95
N GLY A 56 2.79 -4.35 4.50
CA GLY A 56 3.88 -5.30 4.68
C GLY A 56 3.40 -6.70 5.03
N VAL A 57 4.27 -7.49 5.62
CA VAL A 57 4.00 -8.90 5.94
C VAL A 57 3.30 -9.01 7.28
N LEU A 58 2.26 -9.87 7.33
CA LEU A 58 1.59 -10.25 8.57
C LEU A 58 2.57 -10.94 9.51
N GLU A 59 2.65 -10.50 10.75
CA GLU A 59 3.45 -11.14 11.78
C GLU A 59 2.66 -12.24 12.51
N CYS A 60 3.40 -13.23 13.03
CA CYS A 60 2.76 -14.33 13.76
C CYS A 60 2.08 -13.81 15.04
N GLY A 61 0.80 -14.08 15.17
CA GLY A 61 0.00 -13.65 16.32
C GLY A 61 -0.78 -12.34 16.11
N GLU A 62 -0.54 -11.61 15.02
CA GLU A 62 -1.35 -10.46 14.66
C GLU A 62 -2.64 -10.87 13.94
N THR A 63 -3.69 -10.11 14.16
CA THR A 63 -4.85 -10.10 13.25
C THR A 63 -4.52 -9.26 12.01
N LEU A 64 -5.26 -9.47 10.91
CA LEU A 64 -5.08 -8.68 9.69
C LEU A 64 -5.24 -7.17 9.94
N ARG A 65 -6.19 -6.77 10.79
CA ARG A 65 -6.43 -5.35 11.10
C ARG A 65 -5.31 -4.72 11.92
N GLU A 66 -4.74 -5.47 12.87
CA GLU A 66 -3.56 -5.03 13.63
C GLU A 66 -2.36 -4.84 12.72
N ALA A 67 -2.10 -5.81 11.82
CA ALA A 67 -1.01 -5.69 10.85
C ALA A 67 -1.17 -4.48 9.93
N VAL A 68 -2.38 -4.24 9.38
CA VAL A 68 -2.66 -3.07 8.53
C VAL A 68 -2.40 -1.76 9.30
N ALA A 69 -2.88 -1.66 10.55
CA ALA A 69 -2.71 -0.46 11.36
C ALA A 69 -1.24 -0.23 11.72
N ARG A 70 -0.48 -1.28 12.07
CA ARG A 70 0.94 -1.22 12.37
C ARG A 70 1.75 -0.76 11.15
N GLU A 71 1.58 -1.42 10.01
CA GLU A 71 2.31 -1.08 8.78
C GLU A 71 2.01 0.34 8.31
N ALA A 72 0.73 0.75 8.34
CA ALA A 72 0.34 2.12 8.01
C ALA A 72 1.06 3.14 8.91
N PHE A 73 1.11 2.89 10.21
CA PHE A 73 1.81 3.76 11.15
C PHE A 73 3.32 3.78 10.93
N GLU A 74 3.95 2.62 10.74
CA GLU A 74 5.39 2.50 10.52
C GLU A 74 5.86 3.22 9.25
N GLU A 75 5.07 3.15 8.17
CA GLU A 75 5.44 3.72 6.88
C GLU A 75 4.96 5.15 6.65
N THR A 76 3.91 5.60 7.36
CA THR A 76 3.29 6.92 7.11
C THR A 76 3.19 7.82 8.34
N GLY A 77 3.40 7.30 9.55
CA GLY A 77 3.16 8.03 10.81
C GLY A 77 1.69 8.23 11.17
N LEU A 78 0.75 7.79 10.31
CA LEU A 78 -0.68 7.92 10.58
C LEU A 78 -1.21 6.74 11.39
N VAL A 79 -2.00 7.05 12.41
CA VAL A 79 -2.91 6.09 13.04
C VAL A 79 -4.13 5.96 12.13
N VAL A 80 -4.46 4.75 11.73
CA VAL A 80 -5.59 4.48 10.83
C VAL A 80 -6.58 3.50 11.44
N GLU A 81 -7.84 3.60 11.03
CA GLU A 81 -8.88 2.64 11.33
C GLU A 81 -9.18 1.80 10.08
N PRO A 82 -8.81 0.49 10.06
CA PRO A 82 -9.20 -0.42 8.99
C PRO A 82 -10.69 -0.76 9.10
N THR A 83 -11.48 -0.43 8.08
CA THR A 83 -12.95 -0.59 8.11
C THR A 83 -13.46 -1.74 7.29
N GLU A 84 -13.08 -1.85 6.03
CA GLU A 84 -13.60 -2.83 5.07
C GLU A 84 -12.44 -3.56 4.37
N MET A 85 -12.54 -4.88 4.22
CA MET A 85 -11.64 -5.64 3.35
C MET A 85 -12.06 -5.43 1.89
N LEU A 86 -11.19 -4.81 1.09
CA LEU A 86 -11.46 -4.49 -0.31
C LEU A 86 -11.19 -5.65 -1.25
N GLY A 87 -10.27 -6.54 -0.90
CA GLY A 87 -9.97 -7.70 -1.71
C GLY A 87 -8.77 -8.50 -1.22
N VAL A 88 -8.62 -9.67 -1.86
CA VAL A 88 -7.46 -10.56 -1.72
C VAL A 88 -6.83 -10.70 -3.10
N TYR A 89 -5.52 -10.50 -3.17
CA TYR A 89 -4.75 -10.49 -4.41
C TYR A 89 -3.56 -11.42 -4.30
N GLU A 90 -3.30 -12.19 -5.34
CA GLU A 90 -2.14 -13.07 -5.41
C GLU A 90 -1.06 -12.46 -6.29
N ARG A 91 0.20 -12.59 -5.89
CA ARG A 91 1.36 -12.17 -6.66
C ARG A 91 2.43 -13.25 -6.65
N VAL A 92 2.62 -13.89 -7.78
CA VAL A 92 3.68 -14.87 -8.01
C VAL A 92 4.69 -14.28 -8.97
N ILE A 93 5.88 -13.97 -8.48
CA ILE A 93 6.99 -13.43 -9.29
C ILE A 93 8.03 -14.53 -9.46
N ARG A 94 8.36 -14.83 -10.72
CA ARG A 94 9.34 -15.86 -11.12
C ARG A 94 10.59 -15.19 -11.68
N GLY A 95 11.70 -15.90 -11.63
CA GLY A 95 12.96 -15.46 -12.23
C GLY A 95 14.06 -15.16 -11.21
N ASN A 96 15.25 -14.83 -11.70
CA ASN A 96 16.43 -14.49 -10.91
C ASN A 96 16.66 -12.96 -10.84
N ASP A 97 17.62 -12.54 -9.99
CA ASP A 97 17.99 -11.13 -9.78
C ASP A 97 18.47 -10.41 -11.05
N LYS A 98 18.95 -11.16 -12.03
CA LYS A 98 19.56 -10.59 -13.24
C LYS A 98 18.56 -10.39 -14.39
N GLY A 99 17.31 -10.84 -14.22
CA GLY A 99 16.22 -10.61 -15.19
C GLY A 99 16.44 -11.23 -16.59
N ASN A 100 17.55 -11.90 -16.83
CA ASN A 100 18.01 -12.31 -18.16
C ASN A 100 17.76 -13.78 -18.48
N ASP A 101 17.38 -14.61 -17.52
CA ASP A 101 17.08 -16.01 -17.77
C ASP A 101 15.57 -16.23 -17.85
N LYS A 102 15.05 -16.16 -19.08
CA LYS A 102 13.64 -16.47 -19.39
C LYS A 102 13.23 -17.91 -19.04
N ASN A 103 14.19 -18.77 -18.75
CA ASN A 103 13.97 -20.16 -18.39
C ASN A 103 13.98 -20.40 -16.88
N ASP A 104 14.31 -19.40 -16.06
CA ASP A 104 14.25 -19.54 -14.62
C ASP A 104 12.79 -19.52 -14.14
N LYS A 105 12.26 -20.71 -13.86
CA LYS A 105 10.88 -20.93 -13.40
C LYS A 105 10.75 -20.89 -11.88
N ARG A 106 11.86 -20.68 -11.14
CA ARG A 106 11.80 -20.62 -9.67
C ARG A 106 10.90 -19.47 -9.22
N VAL A 107 10.12 -19.71 -8.18
CA VAL A 107 9.31 -18.66 -7.53
C VAL A 107 10.23 -17.80 -6.70
N ARG A 108 10.45 -16.54 -7.12
CA ARG A 108 11.27 -15.59 -6.39
C ARG A 108 10.50 -14.93 -5.26
N TYR A 109 9.24 -14.52 -5.53
CA TYR A 109 8.32 -13.98 -4.53
C TYR A 109 6.95 -14.60 -4.71
N HIS A 110 6.29 -14.92 -3.62
CA HIS A 110 4.91 -15.36 -3.61
C HIS A 110 4.17 -14.70 -2.45
N TYR A 111 3.24 -13.81 -2.76
CA TYR A 111 2.44 -13.09 -1.79
C TYR A 111 0.96 -13.35 -1.99
N VAL A 112 0.24 -13.47 -0.87
CA VAL A 112 -1.21 -13.32 -0.78
C VAL A 112 -1.44 -11.99 -0.07
N LEU A 113 -1.91 -10.96 -0.79
CA LEU A 113 -2.09 -9.59 -0.30
C LEU A 113 -3.56 -9.37 0.05
N ILE A 114 -3.82 -8.88 1.24
CA ILE A 114 -5.17 -8.60 1.75
C ILE A 114 -5.25 -7.10 2.03
N ASP A 115 -6.02 -6.38 1.20
CA ASP A 115 -6.09 -4.93 1.24
C ASP A 115 -7.36 -4.43 1.93
N PHE A 116 -7.19 -3.44 2.81
CA PHE A 116 -8.25 -2.83 3.60
C PHE A 116 -8.44 -1.37 3.26
N LEU A 117 -9.72 -0.94 3.21
CA LEU A 117 -10.07 0.47 3.30
C LEU A 117 -9.76 0.97 4.71
N CYS A 118 -9.04 2.08 4.78
CA CYS A 118 -8.63 2.69 6.05
C CYS A 118 -8.97 4.17 6.04
N HIS A 119 -9.30 4.68 7.23
CA HIS A 119 -9.50 6.12 7.46
C HIS A 119 -8.48 6.63 8.48
N PRO A 120 -7.89 7.83 8.26
CA PRO A 120 -7.04 8.44 9.25
C PRO A 120 -7.80 8.71 10.56
N ALA A 121 -7.20 8.33 11.68
CA ALA A 121 -7.73 8.54 13.03
C ALA A 121 -6.81 9.41 13.91
N GLY A 122 -5.61 9.75 13.41
CA GLY A 122 -4.64 10.58 14.12
C GLY A 122 -3.23 10.39 13.58
N GLY A 123 -2.25 10.88 14.32
CA GLY A 123 -0.84 10.83 13.95
C GLY A 123 -0.42 11.98 13.05
N ASP A 124 0.90 12.05 12.77
CA ASP A 124 1.50 13.07 11.92
C ASP A 124 2.08 12.41 10.67
N LEU A 125 1.68 12.90 9.49
CA LEU A 125 2.14 12.36 8.21
C LEU A 125 3.64 12.53 8.05
N LYS A 126 4.35 11.42 7.99
CA LYS A 126 5.81 11.37 7.84
C LYS A 126 6.23 10.07 7.18
N ALA A 127 7.07 10.14 6.16
CA ALA A 127 7.66 8.94 5.56
C ALA A 127 8.46 8.15 6.61
N GLY A 128 8.14 6.88 6.74
CA GLY A 128 8.89 5.95 7.59
C GLY A 128 10.22 5.53 6.99
N SER A 129 10.97 4.67 7.69
CA SER A 129 12.32 4.26 7.31
C SER A 129 12.41 3.59 5.93
N ASP A 130 11.38 2.85 5.54
CA ASP A 130 11.33 2.07 4.30
C ASP A 130 10.64 2.82 3.14
N ALA A 131 10.08 4.01 3.42
CA ALA A 131 9.44 4.87 2.45
C ALA A 131 10.36 6.04 2.08
N ALA A 132 10.65 6.22 0.79
CA ALA A 132 11.42 7.37 0.29
C ALA A 132 10.58 8.66 0.25
N ASP A 133 9.25 8.53 0.16
CA ASP A 133 8.30 9.64 0.13
C ASP A 133 6.90 9.13 0.54
N VAL A 134 6.05 10.02 0.99
CA VAL A 134 4.64 9.75 1.29
C VAL A 134 3.79 10.93 0.83
N ARG A 135 2.72 10.67 0.05
CA ARG A 135 1.93 11.74 -0.53
C ARG A 135 0.47 11.33 -0.77
N TRP A 136 -0.41 12.30 -0.62
CA TRP A 136 -1.81 12.20 -1.02
C TRP A 136 -1.98 12.44 -2.51
N PHE A 137 -2.77 11.59 -3.17
CA PHE A 137 -3.09 11.69 -4.60
C PHE A 137 -4.59 11.71 -4.81
N THR A 138 -5.03 12.56 -5.72
CA THR A 138 -6.39 12.58 -6.25
C THR A 138 -6.55 11.54 -7.34
N ARG A 139 -7.79 11.17 -7.67
CA ARG A 139 -8.07 10.24 -8.76
C ARG A 139 -7.44 10.65 -10.10
N PRO A 140 -7.50 11.92 -10.56
CA PRO A 140 -6.88 12.35 -11.81
C PRO A 140 -5.36 12.20 -11.87
N GLU A 141 -4.68 12.18 -10.73
CA GLU A 141 -3.22 12.04 -10.68
C GLU A 141 -2.75 10.58 -10.83
N LEU A 142 -3.59 9.59 -10.51
CA LEU A 142 -3.24 8.17 -10.50
C LEU A 142 -2.73 7.63 -11.85
N PRO A 143 -3.30 7.99 -13.03
CA PRO A 143 -2.83 7.46 -14.30
C PRO A 143 -1.38 7.83 -14.65
N ALA A 144 -0.85 8.90 -14.05
CA ALA A 144 0.56 9.31 -14.24
C ALA A 144 1.53 8.52 -13.36
N LEU A 145 1.02 7.72 -12.41
CA LEU A 145 1.83 6.96 -11.47
C LEU A 145 2.04 5.53 -11.96
N LYS A 146 3.25 5.02 -11.72
CA LYS A 146 3.49 3.58 -11.78
C LYS A 146 3.24 2.99 -10.40
N LEU A 147 2.09 2.32 -10.24
CA LEU A 147 1.75 1.66 -9.00
C LEU A 147 2.33 0.25 -8.94
N ALA A 148 3.02 -0.04 -7.86
CA ALA A 148 3.53 -1.36 -7.56
C ALA A 148 2.39 -2.38 -7.44
N TYR A 149 2.64 -3.60 -7.89
CA TYR A 149 1.71 -4.73 -7.77
C TYR A 149 0.34 -4.52 -8.42
N ASP A 150 0.24 -3.65 -9.45
CA ASP A 150 -1.01 -3.33 -10.15
C ASP A 150 -2.13 -2.89 -9.21
N ALA A 151 -1.78 -2.09 -8.19
CA ALA A 151 -2.70 -1.66 -7.13
C ALA A 151 -3.82 -0.70 -7.59
N ASN A 152 -3.87 -0.34 -8.89
CA ASN A 152 -4.86 0.61 -9.42
C ASN A 152 -6.30 0.22 -9.08
N ASP A 153 -6.67 -1.04 -9.29
CA ASP A 153 -8.05 -1.51 -9.07
C ASP A 153 -8.50 -1.37 -7.62
N VAL A 154 -7.65 -1.76 -6.67
CA VAL A 154 -7.99 -1.68 -5.25
C VAL A 154 -8.00 -0.23 -4.76
N VAL A 155 -7.09 0.61 -5.26
CA VAL A 155 -7.09 2.06 -4.98
C VAL A 155 -8.40 2.70 -5.45
N LEU A 156 -8.83 2.41 -6.69
CA LEU A 156 -10.09 2.92 -7.23
C LEU A 156 -11.31 2.40 -6.45
N LYS A 157 -11.29 1.14 -6.00
CA LYS A 157 -12.34 0.62 -5.12
C LYS A 157 -12.45 1.43 -3.83
N GLY A 158 -11.32 1.72 -3.17
CA GLY A 158 -11.30 2.53 -1.95
C GLY A 158 -11.81 3.94 -2.16
N LEU A 159 -11.36 4.62 -3.22
CA LEU A 159 -11.84 5.96 -3.57
C LEU A 159 -13.34 6.00 -3.87
N ASN A 160 -13.91 4.93 -4.48
CA ASN A 160 -15.33 4.83 -4.74
C ASN A 160 -16.18 4.67 -3.47
N ARG A 161 -15.64 4.02 -2.42
CA ARG A 161 -16.34 3.81 -1.14
C ARG A 161 -16.53 5.11 -0.35
N THR A 162 -15.70 6.11 -0.60
CA THR A 162 -15.73 7.41 0.09
C THR A 162 -16.55 8.50 -0.64
N GLN A 163 -17.20 8.15 -1.74
CA GLN A 163 -18.05 9.08 -2.49
C GLN A 163 -19.51 9.16 -1.98
N ILE A 164 -19.85 8.43 -0.90
CA ILE A 164 -21.21 8.41 -0.31
C ILE A 164 -21.29 9.40 0.84
#